data_116361830ade1a16eed9e9c319c54edd
#
_entry.id   116361830ade1a16eed9e9c319c54edd
#
_cell.length_a   1.000
_cell.length_b   1.000
_cell.length_c   1.000
_cell.angle_alpha   90.00
_cell.angle_beta   90.00
_cell.angle_gamma   90.00
#
_symmetry.space_group_name_H-M   'P 1'
#
loop_
_entity.id
_entity.type
_entity.pdbx_description
1 polymer ?
#
loop_
_entity_poly.entity_id
_entity_poly.type
_entity_poly.pdbx_seq_one_letter_code
_entity_poly.pdbx_strand_id
1 'polypeptide(L)' 'MPAKKYIVTLTNEERQELLALTGAGKLSARKMKRAQILLKADENWKDKDIIAALNTSRSTVERIRKRYVEGGLDKAL' A
#
# COMPACT_ATOMS: atom_id res chain seq x y z
N MET A 1 16.74 -4.87 -16.35
CA MET A 1 15.65 -4.27 -15.57
C MET A 1 15.78 -4.63 -14.11
N PRO A 2 15.86 -3.67 -13.26
CA PRO A 2 15.84 -4.00 -11.84
C PRO A 2 14.46 -4.52 -11.45
N ALA A 3 14.45 -5.62 -10.74
CA ALA A 3 13.22 -6.10 -10.13
C ALA A 3 12.75 -5.08 -9.09
N LYS A 4 11.46 -5.09 -8.79
CA LYS A 4 10.98 -4.26 -7.69
C LYS A 4 11.66 -4.69 -6.40
N LYS A 5 12.21 -3.72 -5.69
CA LYS A 5 12.99 -3.99 -4.50
C LYS A 5 12.12 -4.51 -3.36
N TYR A 6 10.92 -4.00 -3.26
CA TYR A 6 9.98 -4.37 -2.20
C TYR A 6 8.66 -4.79 -2.84
N ILE A 7 8.36 -6.07 -2.75
CA ILE A 7 7.14 -6.62 -3.31
C ILE A 7 6.11 -6.79 -2.20
N VAL A 8 4.94 -6.18 -2.39
CA VAL A 8 3.85 -6.30 -1.44
C VAL A 8 2.95 -7.45 -1.86
N THR A 9 2.81 -8.42 -0.96
CA THR A 9 1.87 -9.53 -1.14
C THR A 9 1.05 -9.63 0.13
N LEU A 10 -0.19 -9.17 0.07
CA LEU A 10 -1.07 -9.20 1.23
C LEU A 10 -1.67 -10.59 1.39
N THR A 11 -1.80 -11.03 2.65
CA THR A 11 -2.59 -12.23 2.93
C THR A 11 -4.07 -11.90 2.73
N ASN A 12 -4.90 -12.93 2.61
CA ASN A 12 -6.35 -12.71 2.52
C ASN A 12 -6.87 -11.92 3.71
N GLU A 13 -6.37 -12.24 4.90
CA GLU A 13 -6.79 -11.55 6.12
C GLU A 13 -6.40 -10.08 6.10
N GLU A 14 -5.15 -9.79 5.70
CA GLU A 14 -4.68 -8.42 5.60
C GLU A 14 -5.49 -7.63 4.59
N ARG A 15 -5.76 -8.23 3.44
CA ARG A 15 -6.55 -7.58 2.40
C ARG A 15 -7.96 -7.29 2.87
N GLN A 16 -8.60 -8.25 3.54
CA GLN A 16 -9.95 -8.05 4.09
C GLN A 16 -9.96 -6.94 5.14
N GLU A 17 -8.95 -6.91 6.01
CA GLU A 17 -8.82 -5.88 7.01
C GLU A 17 -8.69 -4.49 6.38
N LEU A 18 -7.81 -4.35 5.39
CA LEU A 18 -7.63 -3.08 4.70
C LEU A 18 -8.90 -2.63 3.97
N LEU A 19 -9.58 -3.55 3.31
CA LEU A 19 -10.83 -3.23 2.63
C LEU A 19 -11.91 -2.79 3.61
N ALA A 20 -11.99 -3.45 4.76
CA ALA A 20 -12.95 -3.08 5.80
C ALA A 20 -12.65 -1.69 6.36
N LEU A 21 -11.39 -1.41 6.65
CA LEU A 21 -10.97 -0.12 7.21
C LEU A 21 -11.19 1.01 6.22
N THR A 22 -10.83 0.82 4.96
CA THR A 22 -11.01 1.86 3.95
C THR A 22 -12.49 2.08 3.62
N GLY A 23 -13.27 1.01 3.59
CA GLY A 23 -14.70 1.12 3.32
C GLY A 23 -15.48 1.76 4.45
N ALA A 24 -15.04 1.57 5.69
CA ALA A 24 -15.72 2.15 6.85
C ALA A 24 -15.35 3.61 7.10
N GLY A 25 -14.32 4.12 6.41
CA GLY A 25 -13.87 5.50 6.61
C GLY A 25 -13.26 5.77 7.97
N LYS A 26 -12.73 4.74 8.61
CA LYS A 26 -12.19 4.84 9.97
C LYS A 26 -10.73 5.27 10.02
N LEU A 27 -10.08 5.38 8.87
CA LEU A 27 -8.69 5.77 8.82
C LEU A 27 -8.54 7.27 8.58
N SER A 28 -7.47 7.84 9.13
CA SER A 28 -7.10 9.22 8.79
C SER A 28 -6.76 9.28 7.31
N ALA A 29 -6.72 10.49 6.75
CA ALA A 29 -6.41 10.66 5.32
C ALA A 29 -5.06 10.05 4.97
N ARG A 30 -4.06 10.17 5.85
CA ARG A 30 -2.75 9.58 5.63
C ARG A 30 -2.81 8.05 5.58
N LYS A 31 -3.47 7.47 6.58
CA LYS A 31 -3.57 6.02 6.67
C LYS A 31 -4.41 5.46 5.54
N MET A 32 -5.46 6.19 5.13
CA MET A 32 -6.29 5.82 4.00
C MET A 32 -5.44 5.70 2.73
N LYS A 33 -4.61 6.70 2.48
CA LYS A 33 -3.74 6.69 1.30
C LYS A 33 -2.75 5.52 1.36
N ARG A 34 -2.16 5.28 2.53
CA ARG A 34 -1.23 4.17 2.71
C ARG A 34 -1.90 2.82 2.46
N ALA A 35 -3.11 2.65 3.00
CA ALA A 35 -3.88 1.43 2.77
C ALA A 35 -4.18 1.22 1.30
N GLN A 36 -4.54 2.27 0.58
CA GLN A 36 -4.82 2.20 -0.84
C GLN A 36 -3.56 1.85 -1.64
N ILE A 37 -2.41 2.40 -1.25
CA ILE A 37 -1.14 2.05 -1.89
C ILE A 37 -0.87 0.55 -1.75
N LEU A 38 -1.05 0.01 -0.54
CA LEU A 38 -0.83 -1.41 -0.29
C LEU A 38 -1.77 -2.30 -1.10
N LEU A 39 -3.05 -1.93 -1.16
CA LEU A 39 -4.04 -2.69 -1.93
C LEU A 39 -3.69 -2.73 -3.42
N LYS A 40 -3.32 -1.58 -3.99
CA LYS A 40 -2.97 -1.50 -5.39
C LYS A 40 -1.66 -2.23 -5.68
N ALA A 41 -0.70 -2.14 -4.78
CA ALA A 41 0.56 -2.86 -4.92
C ALA A 41 0.34 -4.36 -4.90
N ASP A 42 -0.57 -4.83 -4.05
CA ASP A 42 -0.95 -6.25 -3.99
C ASP A 42 -1.62 -6.70 -5.29
N GLU A 43 -2.29 -5.79 -5.97
CA GLU A 43 -2.94 -6.07 -7.27
C GLU A 43 -1.98 -5.94 -8.45
N ASN A 44 -0.68 -5.83 -8.18
CA ASN A 44 0.38 -5.73 -9.18
C ASN A 44 0.36 -4.45 -10.01
N TRP A 45 -0.19 -3.38 -9.47
CA TRP A 45 -0.14 -2.08 -10.14
C TRP A 45 1.31 -1.60 -10.21
N LYS A 46 1.65 -0.97 -11.32
CA LYS A 46 2.96 -0.33 -11.46
C LYS A 46 2.99 0.92 -10.59
N ASP A 47 4.17 1.24 -10.06
CA ASP A 47 4.32 2.40 -9.19
C ASP A 47 3.82 3.69 -9.86
N LYS A 48 4.12 3.88 -11.14
CA LYS A 48 3.66 5.08 -11.87
C LYS A 48 2.14 5.18 -11.87
N ASP A 49 1.44 4.06 -11.97
CA ASP A 49 -0.02 4.04 -11.98
C ASP A 49 -0.59 4.33 -10.60
N ILE A 50 0.05 3.80 -9.56
CA ILE A 50 -0.33 4.10 -8.17
C ILE A 50 -0.14 5.59 -7.89
N ILE A 51 1.01 6.14 -8.30
CA ILE A 51 1.33 7.54 -8.12
C ILE A 51 0.27 8.44 -8.76
N ALA A 52 -0.10 8.12 -10.00
CA ALA A 52 -1.09 8.89 -10.72
C ALA A 52 -2.49 8.75 -10.10
N ALA A 53 -2.89 7.53 -9.77
CA ALA A 53 -4.23 7.26 -9.25
C ALA A 53 -4.47 7.87 -7.88
N LEU A 54 -3.46 7.88 -7.02
CA LEU A 54 -3.59 8.33 -5.65
C LEU A 54 -2.98 9.70 -5.40
N ASN A 55 -2.46 10.34 -6.44
CA ASN A 55 -1.83 11.65 -6.34
C ASN A 55 -0.76 11.68 -5.25
N THR A 56 0.15 10.74 -5.34
CA THR A 56 1.24 10.59 -4.37
C THR A 56 2.58 10.68 -5.10
N SER A 57 3.68 10.35 -4.41
CA SER A 57 5.01 10.39 -4.99
C SER A 57 5.66 9.02 -4.99
N ARG A 58 6.68 8.85 -5.83
CA ARG A 58 7.44 7.60 -5.86
C ARG A 58 8.06 7.30 -4.51
N SER A 59 8.61 8.32 -3.85
CA SER A 59 9.21 8.16 -2.53
C SER A 59 8.22 7.59 -1.51
N THR A 60 6.98 8.09 -1.55
CA THR A 60 5.95 7.62 -0.64
C THR A 60 5.61 6.16 -0.92
N VAL A 61 5.42 5.81 -2.19
CA VAL A 61 5.10 4.42 -2.57
C VAL A 61 6.20 3.47 -2.12
N GLU A 62 7.46 3.82 -2.41
CA GLU A 62 8.59 2.98 -2.02
C GLU A 62 8.70 2.83 -0.51
N ARG A 63 8.49 3.91 0.23
CA ARG A 63 8.52 3.88 1.69
C ARG A 63 7.46 2.95 2.27
N ILE A 64 6.25 3.02 1.75
CA ILE A 64 5.16 2.17 2.21
C ILE A 64 5.45 0.70 1.91
N ARG A 65 5.91 0.40 0.70
CA ARG A 65 6.31 -0.96 0.34
C ARG A 65 7.39 -1.49 1.27
N LYS A 66 8.41 -0.68 1.52
CA LYS A 66 9.51 -1.05 2.40
C LYS A 66 9.02 -1.35 3.81
N ARG A 67 8.21 -0.48 4.36
CA ARG A 67 7.67 -0.67 5.71
C ARG A 67 6.85 -1.95 5.83
N TYR A 68 6.06 -2.23 4.81
CA TYR A 68 5.28 -3.47 4.83
C TYR A 68 6.18 -4.71 4.79
N VAL A 69 7.16 -4.72 3.91
CA VAL A 69 8.08 -5.86 3.76
C VAL A 69 8.90 -6.08 5.02
N GLU A 70 9.34 -5.00 5.67
CA GLU A 70 10.20 -5.08 6.85
C GLU A 70 9.44 -5.29 8.16
N GLY A 71 8.24 -4.76 8.27
CA GLY A 71 7.54 -4.74 9.54
C GLY A 71 6.08 -5.15 9.50
N GLY A 72 5.57 -5.52 8.33
CA GLY A 72 4.20 -5.94 8.20
C GLY A 72 3.21 -4.78 8.12
N LEU A 73 1.94 -5.12 8.19
CA LEU A 73 0.85 -4.16 8.00
C LEU A 73 0.86 -3.03 9.02
N ASP A 74 1.12 -3.36 10.27
CA ASP A 74 1.14 -2.37 11.36
C ASP A 74 2.18 -1.28 11.11
N LYS A 75 3.34 -1.67 10.62
CA LYS A 75 4.41 -0.72 10.33
C LYS A 75 4.11 0.12 9.09
N ALA A 76 3.39 -0.45 8.13
CA ALA A 76 3.07 0.24 6.90
C ALA A 76 1.97 1.29 7.08
N LEU A 77 1.11 1.12 8.03
CA LEU A 77 0.05 2.08 8.35
C LEU A 77 0.50 2.99 9.48
#